data_a2f3413ba41f08ad2a8cc6603885bd01
#
_entry.id   a2f3413ba41f08ad2a8cc6603885bd01
#
_cell.length_a   1.000
_cell.length_b   1.000
_cell.length_c   1.000
_cell.angle_alpha   90.00
_cell.angle_beta   90.00
_cell.angle_gamma   90.00
#
_symmetry.space_group_name_H-M   'P 1'
#
loop_
_entity.id
_entity.type
_entity.pdbx_description
1 polymer ?
#
loop_
_entity_poly.entity_id
_entity_poly.type
_entity_poly.pdbx_seq_one_letter_code
_entity_poly.pdbx_strand_id
1 'polypeptide(L)'
;MGTHLSIDETSIDHVVYVFLTNKDGHGKKHTLIAYVKGLKVSDIVAVLMQIPEELRKAVIEVTMDHSDVMNAVVREVFPDARITIDCFHTVQIVGDAIEEIRMQSKREAVKEEKKEKTEFKKRLLRNAKKRQKYAEKHPKTYKGKKRGRKPVRANARYIPTTLSNGDTPIDLLRKCRNMLLQSGEKWTDAQKERANVLFGKYPKIKEAYSLLCSLRSILRDTTLNKETAKSKLHEWYDKVAASTLREVKAARDTIKLKEDQVLNYFVERSTNASAESFNSKVKNFRAQLHGVLDVKFFMYRLCCIFG
;
A
#
# COMPACT_ATOMS: atom_id res chain seq x y z
N MET A 1 -23.26 -7.34 -24.26
CA MET A 1 -22.50 -6.62 -23.19
C MET A 1 -23.32 -6.70 -21.92
N GLY A 2 -22.73 -7.01 -20.77
CA GLY A 2 -23.47 -7.05 -19.50
C GLY A 2 -23.80 -5.65 -18.97
N THR A 3 -24.61 -5.60 -17.91
CA THR A 3 -25.04 -4.35 -17.25
C THR A 3 -24.11 -3.93 -16.10
N HIS A 4 -23.23 -4.82 -15.64
CA HIS A 4 -22.25 -4.57 -14.58
C HIS A 4 -20.84 -4.74 -15.13
N LEU A 5 -20.12 -3.65 -15.21
CA LEU A 5 -18.81 -3.58 -15.82
C LEU A 5 -17.72 -3.30 -14.78
N SER A 6 -16.48 -3.59 -15.15
CA SER A 6 -15.29 -3.13 -14.44
C SER A 6 -14.33 -2.49 -15.44
N ILE A 7 -13.68 -1.40 -15.03
CA ILE A 7 -12.63 -0.76 -15.81
C ILE A 7 -11.35 -0.72 -14.95
N ASP A 8 -10.24 -1.15 -15.54
CA ASP A 8 -8.96 -1.24 -14.84
C ASP A 8 -7.80 -1.16 -15.82
N GLU A 9 -6.61 -0.88 -15.32
CA GLU A 9 -5.40 -0.79 -16.10
C GLU A 9 -4.39 -1.89 -15.74
N THR A 10 -3.65 -2.35 -16.75
CA THR A 10 -2.52 -3.24 -16.52
C THR A 10 -1.38 -2.96 -17.50
N SER A 11 -0.16 -3.24 -17.07
CA SER A 11 1.01 -3.10 -17.92
C SER A 11 1.33 -4.39 -18.65
N ILE A 12 1.47 -4.30 -19.97
CA ILE A 12 1.93 -5.38 -20.84
C ILE A 12 3.16 -4.84 -21.56
N ASP A 13 4.29 -5.47 -21.33
CA ASP A 13 5.57 -5.11 -21.94
C ASP A 13 5.95 -3.62 -21.80
N HIS A 14 5.87 -3.12 -20.55
CA HIS A 14 6.11 -1.71 -20.17
C HIS A 14 5.14 -0.69 -20.77
N VAL A 15 4.09 -1.13 -21.45
CA VAL A 15 3.02 -0.29 -21.98
C VAL A 15 1.75 -0.52 -21.17
N VAL A 16 1.09 0.56 -20.76
CA VAL A 16 -0.17 0.49 -20.01
C VAL A 16 -1.33 0.32 -20.98
N TYR A 17 -2.23 -0.59 -20.66
CA TYR A 17 -3.49 -0.84 -21.34
C TYR A 17 -4.64 -0.74 -20.35
N VAL A 18 -5.70 -0.08 -20.77
CA VAL A 18 -6.98 -0.04 -20.06
C VAL A 18 -7.86 -1.15 -20.60
N PHE A 19 -8.49 -1.91 -19.73
CA PHE A 19 -9.45 -2.96 -20.06
C PHE A 19 -10.82 -2.60 -19.50
N LEU A 20 -11.83 -2.66 -20.37
CA LEU A 20 -13.24 -2.66 -19.97
C LEU A 20 -13.72 -4.11 -20.01
N THR A 21 -14.22 -4.59 -18.87
CA THR A 21 -14.63 -5.98 -18.71
C THR A 21 -16.07 -6.09 -18.23
N ASN A 22 -16.76 -7.14 -18.69
CA ASN A 22 -18.06 -7.53 -18.21
C ASN A 22 -17.92 -8.47 -17.01
N LYS A 23 -18.50 -8.11 -15.88
CA LYS A 23 -18.44 -8.92 -14.65
C LYS A 23 -19.15 -10.27 -14.82
N ASP A 24 -20.24 -10.31 -15.58
CA ASP A 24 -21.03 -11.53 -15.80
C ASP A 24 -20.27 -12.58 -16.61
N GLY A 25 -19.22 -12.18 -17.34
CA GLY A 25 -18.36 -13.11 -18.08
C GLY A 25 -17.47 -13.99 -17.19
N HIS A 26 -17.32 -13.65 -15.91
CA HIS A 26 -16.52 -14.39 -14.91
C HIS A 26 -15.12 -14.79 -15.39
N GLY A 27 -14.51 -13.96 -16.23
CA GLY A 27 -13.18 -14.20 -16.81
C GLY A 27 -13.15 -15.33 -17.85
N LYS A 28 -14.25 -15.66 -18.46
CA LYS A 28 -14.41 -16.56 -19.60
C LYS A 28 -14.69 -15.76 -20.87
N LYS A 29 -15.20 -16.40 -21.90
CA LYS A 29 -15.70 -15.75 -23.13
C LYS A 29 -16.74 -14.67 -22.77
N HIS A 30 -16.75 -13.56 -23.50
CA HIS A 30 -17.57 -12.38 -23.25
C HIS A 30 -17.23 -11.57 -21.98
N THR A 31 -16.04 -11.78 -21.41
CA THR A 31 -15.53 -10.94 -20.32
C THR A 31 -14.88 -9.67 -20.86
N LEU A 32 -14.04 -9.76 -21.89
CA LEU A 32 -13.37 -8.60 -22.48
C LEU A 32 -14.32 -7.89 -23.43
N ILE A 33 -14.65 -6.61 -23.13
CA ILE A 33 -15.48 -5.77 -24.00
C ILE A 33 -14.59 -4.90 -24.89
N ALA A 34 -13.62 -4.24 -24.30
CA ALA A 34 -12.70 -3.36 -25.02
C ALA A 34 -11.35 -3.28 -24.33
N TYR A 35 -10.33 -2.93 -25.10
CA TYR A 35 -9.04 -2.52 -24.57
C TYR A 35 -8.51 -1.28 -25.29
N VAL A 36 -7.76 -0.46 -24.57
CA VAL A 36 -7.17 0.76 -25.12
C VAL A 36 -5.74 0.90 -24.65
N LYS A 37 -4.83 1.25 -25.55
CA LYS A 37 -3.44 1.54 -25.23
C LYS A 37 -3.27 2.95 -24.65
N GLY A 38 -2.66 3.07 -23.49
CA GLY A 38 -2.40 4.34 -22.82
C GLY A 38 -3.52 4.78 -21.88
N LEU A 39 -3.33 5.95 -21.25
CA LEU A 39 -4.21 6.51 -20.21
C LEU A 39 -4.85 7.84 -20.63
N LYS A 40 -4.73 8.23 -21.90
CA LYS A 40 -5.30 9.51 -22.35
C LYS A 40 -6.83 9.37 -22.46
N VAL A 41 -7.56 10.19 -21.72
CA VAL A 41 -9.02 10.16 -21.63
C VAL A 41 -9.67 10.19 -23.00
N SER A 42 -9.28 11.13 -23.89
CA SER A 42 -9.84 11.27 -25.23
C SER A 42 -9.70 10.01 -26.09
N ASP A 43 -8.58 9.28 -25.95
CA ASP A 43 -8.34 8.09 -26.76
C ASP A 43 -9.17 6.90 -26.23
N ILE A 44 -9.33 6.80 -24.92
CA ILE A 44 -10.17 5.79 -24.28
C ILE A 44 -11.64 6.04 -24.63
N VAL A 45 -12.10 7.27 -24.48
CA VAL A 45 -13.47 7.68 -24.83
C VAL A 45 -13.77 7.41 -26.31
N ALA A 46 -12.87 7.79 -27.23
CA ALA A 46 -13.08 7.55 -28.68
C ALA A 46 -13.26 6.08 -29.03
N VAL A 47 -12.57 5.17 -28.35
CA VAL A 47 -12.75 3.73 -28.55
C VAL A 47 -14.05 3.25 -27.92
N LEU A 48 -14.35 3.63 -26.68
CA LEU A 48 -15.53 3.16 -25.98
C LEU A 48 -16.84 3.75 -26.53
N MET A 49 -16.80 4.91 -27.15
CA MET A 49 -17.94 5.50 -27.86
C MET A 49 -18.35 4.71 -29.12
N GLN A 50 -17.51 3.80 -29.62
CA GLN A 50 -17.90 2.86 -30.67
C GLN A 50 -18.91 1.80 -30.21
N ILE A 51 -19.07 1.62 -28.89
CA ILE A 51 -20.13 0.78 -28.33
C ILE A 51 -21.48 1.46 -28.60
N PRO A 52 -22.47 0.74 -29.17
CA PRO A 52 -23.77 1.32 -29.43
C PRO A 52 -24.40 2.00 -28.22
N GLU A 53 -25.02 3.15 -28.42
CA GLU A 53 -25.57 3.99 -27.35
C GLU A 53 -26.56 3.22 -26.48
N GLU A 54 -27.41 2.41 -27.07
CA GLU A 54 -28.38 1.56 -26.35
C GLU A 54 -27.70 0.65 -25.35
N LEU A 55 -26.56 0.04 -25.72
CA LEU A 55 -25.79 -0.82 -24.83
C LEU A 55 -25.09 -0.01 -23.75
N ARG A 56 -24.62 1.22 -24.04
CA ARG A 56 -23.99 2.10 -23.05
C ARG A 56 -25.00 2.58 -22.00
N LYS A 57 -26.22 2.93 -22.43
CA LYS A 57 -27.32 3.33 -21.55
C LYS A 57 -27.86 2.17 -20.69
N ALA A 58 -27.71 0.93 -21.15
CA ALA A 58 -28.12 -0.24 -20.38
C ALA A 58 -27.16 -0.58 -19.22
N VAL A 59 -26.00 0.09 -19.12
CA VAL A 59 -25.04 -0.16 -18.04
C VAL A 59 -25.56 0.44 -16.72
N ILE A 60 -25.71 -0.41 -15.72
CA ILE A 60 -26.20 -0.03 -14.39
C ILE A 60 -25.04 0.40 -13.48
N GLU A 61 -23.93 -0.33 -13.56
CA GLU A 61 -22.77 -0.08 -12.68
C GLU A 61 -21.44 -0.27 -13.39
N VAL A 62 -20.51 0.61 -13.08
CA VAL A 62 -19.08 0.44 -13.43
C VAL A 62 -18.25 0.49 -12.16
N THR A 63 -17.50 -0.58 -11.86
CA THR A 63 -16.53 -0.60 -10.76
C THR A 63 -15.15 -0.20 -11.27
N MET A 64 -14.43 0.53 -10.43
CA MET A 64 -13.08 1.01 -10.74
C MET A 64 -12.28 1.32 -9.45
N ASP A 65 -11.00 1.60 -9.63
CA ASP A 65 -10.12 2.11 -8.59
C ASP A 65 -10.30 3.63 -8.37
N HIS A 66 -9.54 4.21 -7.46
CA HIS A 66 -9.52 5.67 -7.21
C HIS A 66 -8.89 6.51 -8.35
N SER A 67 -8.99 6.07 -9.61
CA SER A 67 -8.42 6.75 -10.78
C SER A 67 -9.30 7.92 -11.25
N ASP A 68 -8.71 9.11 -11.39
CA ASP A 68 -9.41 10.28 -11.95
C ASP A 68 -9.62 10.14 -13.45
N VAL A 69 -8.67 9.48 -14.14
CA VAL A 69 -8.76 9.19 -15.58
C VAL A 69 -9.97 8.29 -15.86
N MET A 70 -10.08 7.17 -15.12
CA MET A 70 -11.19 6.24 -15.29
C MET A 70 -12.53 6.89 -14.90
N ASN A 71 -12.53 7.74 -13.88
CA ASN A 71 -13.73 8.48 -13.48
C ASN A 71 -14.22 9.41 -14.62
N ALA A 72 -13.32 10.15 -15.25
CA ALA A 72 -13.68 11.02 -16.37
C ALA A 72 -14.22 10.20 -17.56
N VAL A 73 -13.54 9.10 -17.92
CA VAL A 73 -13.99 8.20 -18.99
C VAL A 73 -15.36 7.63 -18.71
N VAL A 74 -15.60 7.08 -17.52
CA VAL A 74 -16.90 6.43 -17.20
C VAL A 74 -18.04 7.45 -17.20
N ARG A 75 -17.82 8.66 -16.68
CA ARG A 75 -18.84 9.73 -16.69
C ARG A 75 -19.23 10.16 -18.10
N GLU A 76 -18.28 10.16 -19.05
CA GLU A 76 -18.52 10.56 -20.44
C GLU A 76 -19.17 9.43 -21.24
N VAL A 77 -18.69 8.19 -21.08
CA VAL A 77 -19.14 7.04 -21.89
C VAL A 77 -20.43 6.42 -21.36
N PHE A 78 -20.58 6.35 -20.02
CA PHE A 78 -21.70 5.70 -19.33
C PHE A 78 -22.37 6.66 -18.34
N PRO A 79 -23.02 7.73 -18.81
CA PRO A 79 -23.52 8.81 -17.95
C PRO A 79 -24.58 8.36 -16.95
N ASP A 80 -25.36 7.33 -17.28
CA ASP A 80 -26.42 6.79 -16.43
C ASP A 80 -25.93 5.73 -15.44
N ALA A 81 -24.69 5.27 -15.59
CA ALA A 81 -24.14 4.21 -14.74
C ALA A 81 -23.71 4.72 -13.37
N ARG A 82 -24.03 3.93 -12.35
CA ARG A 82 -23.48 4.12 -11.01
C ARG A 82 -21.98 3.78 -10.99
N ILE A 83 -21.15 4.75 -10.61
CA ILE A 83 -19.72 4.52 -10.41
C ILE A 83 -19.50 4.00 -8.99
N THR A 84 -18.88 2.83 -8.85
CA THR A 84 -18.53 2.24 -7.56
C THR A 84 -17.01 2.11 -7.45
N ILE A 85 -16.43 2.75 -6.45
CA ILE A 85 -15.00 2.61 -6.14
C ILE A 85 -14.78 1.36 -5.29
N ASP A 86 -13.75 0.60 -5.65
CA ASP A 86 -13.38 -0.61 -4.90
C ASP A 86 -12.96 -0.26 -3.47
N CYS A 87 -13.60 -0.94 -2.52
CA CYS A 87 -13.33 -0.78 -1.09
C CYS A 87 -11.89 -1.22 -0.72
N PHE A 88 -11.28 -2.17 -1.45
CA PHE A 88 -9.90 -2.59 -1.21
C PHE A 88 -8.94 -1.41 -1.46
N HIS A 89 -9.10 -0.70 -2.57
CA HIS A 89 -8.28 0.47 -2.90
C HIS A 89 -8.54 1.64 -1.93
N THR A 90 -9.77 1.79 -1.43
CA THR A 90 -10.07 2.75 -0.36
C THR A 90 -9.29 2.45 0.93
N VAL A 91 -9.19 1.18 1.32
CA VAL A 91 -8.36 0.74 2.45
C VAL A 91 -6.87 0.93 2.17
N GLN A 92 -6.44 0.70 0.92
CA GLN A 92 -5.04 0.83 0.52
C GLN A 92 -4.53 2.26 0.66
N ILE A 93 -5.33 3.28 0.32
CA ILE A 93 -4.94 4.70 0.48
C ILE A 93 -4.53 5.01 1.93
N VAL A 94 -5.28 4.51 2.92
CA VAL A 94 -4.92 4.68 4.33
C VAL A 94 -3.73 3.77 4.71
N GLY A 95 -3.62 2.60 4.11
CA GLY A 95 -2.46 1.72 4.26
C GLY A 95 -1.15 2.37 3.79
N ASP A 96 -1.18 3.09 2.67
CA ASP A 96 -0.04 3.83 2.12
C ASP A 96 0.37 4.99 3.05
N ALA A 97 -0.60 5.68 3.67
CA ALA A 97 -0.32 6.69 4.69
C ALA A 97 0.42 6.09 5.92
N ILE A 98 0.04 4.88 6.36
CA ILE A 98 0.75 4.18 7.43
C ILE A 98 2.18 3.81 6.99
N GLU A 99 2.33 3.35 5.75
CA GLU A 99 3.65 3.00 5.20
C GLU A 99 4.57 4.24 5.17
N GLU A 100 4.03 5.40 4.83
CA GLU A 100 4.79 6.65 4.87
C GLU A 100 5.25 7.00 6.30
N ILE A 101 4.36 6.95 7.30
CA ILE A 101 4.68 7.16 8.71
C ILE A 101 5.74 6.16 9.19
N ARG A 102 5.61 4.88 8.80
CA ARG A 102 6.60 3.84 9.12
C ARG A 102 7.95 4.15 8.49
N MET A 103 7.97 4.60 7.24
CA MET A 103 9.20 4.95 6.54
C MET A 103 9.87 6.20 7.11
N GLN A 104 9.10 7.19 7.57
CA GLN A 104 9.64 8.35 8.29
C GLN A 104 10.31 7.90 9.60
N SER A 105 9.62 7.09 10.40
CA SER A 105 10.16 6.52 11.64
C SER A 105 11.43 5.70 11.39
N LYS A 106 11.49 4.94 10.28
CA LYS A 106 12.69 4.19 9.88
C LYS A 106 13.85 5.10 9.50
N ARG A 107 13.60 6.19 8.80
CA ARG A 107 14.64 7.19 8.46
C ARG A 107 15.21 7.84 9.72
N GLU A 108 14.36 8.12 10.71
CA GLU A 108 14.79 8.65 12.02
C GLU A 108 15.66 7.63 12.77
N ALA A 109 15.22 6.36 12.86
CA ALA A 109 16.00 5.31 13.50
C ALA A 109 17.38 5.10 12.84
N VAL A 110 17.47 5.20 11.51
CA VAL A 110 18.75 5.13 10.78
C VAL A 110 19.63 6.33 11.12
N LYS A 111 19.07 7.54 11.26
CA LYS A 111 19.83 8.73 11.66
C LYS A 111 20.36 8.60 13.09
N GLU A 112 19.55 8.08 14.01
CA GLU A 112 19.94 7.83 15.39
C GLU A 112 21.07 6.79 15.47
N GLU A 113 20.95 5.67 14.79
CA GLU A 113 22.01 4.65 14.77
C GLU A 113 23.33 5.19 14.19
N LYS A 114 23.26 6.04 13.15
CA LYS A 114 24.47 6.71 12.61
C LYS A 114 25.12 7.64 13.64
N LYS A 115 24.33 8.39 14.41
CA LYS A 115 24.84 9.23 15.50
C LYS A 115 25.53 8.38 16.58
N GLU A 116 24.86 7.32 17.03
CA GLU A 116 25.43 6.39 18.02
C GLU A 116 26.75 5.77 17.54
N LYS A 117 26.83 5.31 16.29
CA LYS A 117 28.05 4.79 15.68
C LYS A 117 29.17 5.82 15.67
N THR A 118 28.86 7.07 15.37
CA THR A 118 29.81 8.17 15.34
C THR A 118 30.32 8.48 16.76
N GLU A 119 29.44 8.57 17.74
CA GLU A 119 29.78 8.79 19.13
C GLU A 119 30.60 7.62 19.70
N PHE A 120 30.26 6.40 19.36
CA PHE A 120 31.04 5.23 19.74
C PHE A 120 32.47 5.30 19.18
N LYS A 121 32.67 5.66 17.92
CA LYS A 121 34.00 5.85 17.30
C LYS A 121 34.77 6.98 17.99
N LYS A 122 34.16 8.14 18.24
CA LYS A 122 34.79 9.26 18.97
C LYS A 122 35.23 8.84 20.37
N ARG A 123 34.39 8.06 21.07
CA ARG A 123 34.72 7.53 22.41
C ARG A 123 35.92 6.58 22.36
N LEU A 124 36.02 5.71 21.38
CA LEU A 124 37.16 4.80 21.21
C LEU A 124 38.44 5.57 20.96
N LEU A 125 38.43 6.56 20.06
CA LEU A 125 39.59 7.41 19.75
C LEU A 125 40.05 8.21 20.99
N ARG A 126 39.11 8.81 21.71
CA ARG A 126 39.42 9.56 22.97
C ARG A 126 40.06 8.65 24.00
N ASN A 127 39.54 7.43 24.15
CA ASN A 127 40.11 6.47 25.10
C ASN A 127 41.49 5.96 24.65
N ALA A 128 41.71 5.77 23.36
CA ALA A 128 43.02 5.41 22.82
C ALA A 128 44.09 6.53 23.11
N LYS A 129 43.73 7.79 22.81
CA LYS A 129 44.61 8.94 23.08
C LYS A 129 44.93 9.07 24.58
N LYS A 130 43.94 8.88 25.48
CA LYS A 130 44.18 8.89 26.94
C LYS A 130 45.16 7.81 27.37
N ARG A 131 45.06 6.59 26.80
CA ARG A 131 46.00 5.50 27.11
C ARG A 131 47.40 5.78 26.61
N GLN A 132 47.52 6.32 25.41
CA GLN A 132 48.79 6.69 24.85
C GLN A 132 49.50 7.73 25.75
N LYS A 133 48.83 8.83 26.11
CA LYS A 133 49.36 9.86 27.03
C LYS A 133 49.74 9.29 28.39
N TYR A 134 48.99 8.31 28.93
CA TYR A 134 49.32 7.68 30.19
C TYR A 134 50.58 6.79 30.06
N ALA A 135 50.69 6.03 28.97
CA ALA A 135 51.88 5.20 28.70
C ALA A 135 53.15 6.05 28.52
N GLU A 136 53.04 7.19 27.85
CA GLU A 136 54.14 8.16 27.67
C GLU A 136 54.63 8.72 29.03
N LYS A 137 53.69 9.05 29.95
CA LYS A 137 54.02 9.58 31.29
C LYS A 137 54.56 8.54 32.26
N HIS A 138 54.26 7.24 32.04
CA HIS A 138 54.62 6.16 32.97
C HIS A 138 55.30 4.98 32.25
N PRO A 139 56.43 5.20 31.57
CA PRO A 139 57.03 4.19 30.71
C PRO A 139 57.55 2.96 31.48
N LYS A 140 58.01 3.12 32.71
CA LYS A 140 58.56 2.04 33.55
C LYS A 140 57.50 1.22 34.30
N THR A 141 56.32 1.75 34.52
CA THR A 141 55.24 1.12 35.31
C THR A 141 54.08 0.58 34.47
N TYR A 142 54.00 1.01 33.23
CA TYR A 142 52.92 0.58 32.34
C TYR A 142 53.19 -0.81 31.73
N LYS A 143 52.88 -1.86 32.51
CA LYS A 143 52.98 -3.26 32.05
C LYS A 143 51.67 -3.80 31.41
N GLY A 144 50.71 -2.94 31.11
CA GLY A 144 49.36 -3.37 30.72
C GLY A 144 48.60 -4.00 31.91
N LYS A 145 47.29 -3.85 31.99
CA LYS A 145 46.48 -4.45 33.05
C LYS A 145 46.40 -5.96 32.89
N LYS A 146 47.08 -6.73 33.74
CA LYS A 146 46.89 -8.21 33.82
C LYS A 146 45.64 -8.61 34.61
N ARG A 147 45.04 -7.73 35.44
CA ARG A 147 43.84 -7.95 36.22
C ARG A 147 42.86 -6.78 36.06
N GLY A 148 41.56 -7.07 35.91
CA GLY A 148 40.49 -6.11 35.78
C GLY A 148 39.73 -6.18 34.45
N ARG A 149 38.71 -5.30 34.23
CA ARG A 149 37.89 -5.22 33.02
C ARG A 149 38.77 -5.06 31.79
N LYS A 150 38.66 -6.02 30.83
CA LYS A 150 39.39 -5.97 29.55
C LYS A 150 39.19 -4.62 28.89
N PRO A 151 40.25 -3.90 28.47
CA PRO A 151 40.08 -2.61 27.81
C PRO A 151 39.33 -2.81 26.50
N VAL A 152 38.41 -1.91 26.20
CA VAL A 152 37.73 -1.88 24.87
C VAL A 152 38.84 -1.61 23.84
N ARG A 153 39.04 -2.57 22.90
CA ARG A 153 40.05 -2.45 21.85
C ARG A 153 39.70 -1.32 20.90
N ALA A 154 40.69 -0.68 20.27
CA ALA A 154 40.47 0.37 19.29
C ALA A 154 39.59 -0.10 18.13
N ASN A 155 39.62 -1.41 17.81
CA ASN A 155 38.87 -2.09 16.77
C ASN A 155 37.58 -2.73 17.31
N ALA A 156 37.05 -2.31 18.48
CA ALA A 156 35.79 -2.84 18.98
C ALA A 156 34.65 -2.51 17.99
N ARG A 157 33.88 -3.56 17.67
CA ARG A 157 32.72 -3.42 16.77
C ARG A 157 31.59 -2.74 17.53
N TYR A 158 30.91 -1.81 16.87
CA TYR A 158 29.65 -1.27 17.36
C TYR A 158 28.57 -2.36 17.31
N ILE A 159 27.80 -2.47 18.38
CA ILE A 159 26.63 -3.35 18.47
C ILE A 159 25.43 -2.44 18.68
N PRO A 160 24.41 -2.47 17.79
CA PRO A 160 23.20 -1.66 17.95
C PRO A 160 22.44 -2.06 19.22
N THR A 161 21.75 -1.09 19.80
CA THR A 161 20.81 -1.35 20.90
C THR A 161 19.62 -2.16 20.40
N THR A 162 19.31 -3.26 21.07
CA THR A 162 18.15 -4.10 20.78
C THR A 162 16.97 -3.78 21.70
N LEU A 163 15.78 -4.00 21.21
CA LEU A 163 14.51 -3.89 21.94
C LEU A 163 14.21 -5.19 22.71
N SER A 164 13.14 -5.21 23.48
CA SER A 164 12.75 -6.35 24.32
C SER A 164 12.57 -7.67 23.56
N ASN A 165 12.17 -7.61 22.29
CA ASN A 165 12.00 -8.75 21.39
C ASN A 165 13.29 -9.12 20.62
N GLY A 166 14.43 -8.51 20.94
CA GLY A 166 15.71 -8.76 20.28
C GLY A 166 15.93 -8.04 18.94
N ASP A 167 14.91 -7.39 18.38
CA ASP A 167 15.06 -6.61 17.14
C ASP A 167 15.76 -5.26 17.43
N THR A 168 16.54 -4.76 16.47
CA THR A 168 16.91 -3.34 16.46
C THR A 168 15.70 -2.49 16.04
N PRO A 169 15.66 -1.18 16.34
CA PRO A 169 14.60 -0.29 15.86
C PRO A 169 14.38 -0.36 14.34
N ILE A 170 15.48 -0.46 13.59
CA ILE A 170 15.44 -0.57 12.12
C ILE A 170 14.85 -1.91 11.68
N ASP A 171 15.26 -3.02 12.32
CA ASP A 171 14.73 -4.36 12.02
C ASP A 171 13.26 -4.48 12.38
N LEU A 172 12.84 -3.95 13.53
CA LEU A 172 11.45 -3.90 13.95
C LEU A 172 10.59 -3.23 12.87
N LEU A 173 10.96 -2.00 12.44
CA LEU A 173 10.23 -1.24 11.43
C LEU A 173 10.23 -1.93 10.06
N ARG A 174 11.30 -2.66 9.69
CA ARG A 174 11.36 -3.44 8.45
C ARG A 174 10.42 -4.64 8.48
N LYS A 175 10.47 -5.42 9.57
CA LYS A 175 9.69 -6.66 9.71
C LYS A 175 8.18 -6.40 9.90
N CYS A 176 7.79 -5.21 10.38
CA CYS A 176 6.39 -4.86 10.61
C CYS A 176 5.64 -4.42 9.35
N ARG A 177 6.30 -4.22 8.21
CA ARG A 177 5.66 -3.71 6.99
C ARG A 177 4.39 -4.46 6.62
N ASN A 178 4.52 -5.74 6.31
CA ASN A 178 3.41 -6.55 5.80
C ASN A 178 2.33 -6.81 6.87
N MET A 179 2.69 -6.88 8.15
CA MET A 179 1.71 -7.10 9.21
C MET A 179 0.81 -5.88 9.43
N LEU A 180 1.30 -4.66 9.23
CA LEU A 180 0.49 -3.43 9.33
C LEU A 180 -0.57 -3.33 8.22
N LEU A 181 -0.38 -4.03 7.11
CA LEU A 181 -1.37 -4.14 6.03
C LEU A 181 -2.43 -5.21 6.30
N GLN A 182 -2.29 -6.01 7.35
CA GLN A 182 -3.23 -7.06 7.72
C GLN A 182 -4.08 -6.66 8.93
N SER A 183 -5.22 -7.33 9.10
CA SER A 183 -6.00 -7.23 10.35
C SER A 183 -5.24 -7.91 11.49
N GLY A 184 -5.26 -7.31 12.69
CA GLY A 184 -4.61 -7.87 13.87
C GLY A 184 -5.10 -9.27 14.27
N GLU A 185 -6.31 -9.62 13.91
CA GLU A 185 -6.90 -10.96 14.10
C GLU A 185 -6.13 -12.05 13.33
N LYS A 186 -5.54 -11.69 12.19
CA LYS A 186 -4.76 -12.60 11.34
C LYS A 186 -3.29 -12.71 11.75
N TRP A 187 -2.86 -11.98 12.78
CA TRP A 187 -1.48 -12.00 13.22
C TRP A 187 -1.15 -13.28 13.98
N THR A 188 0.00 -13.84 13.67
CA THR A 188 0.61 -14.89 14.50
C THR A 188 1.03 -14.33 15.86
N ASP A 189 1.25 -15.18 16.85
CA ASP A 189 1.63 -14.73 18.19
C ASP A 189 2.96 -13.95 18.19
N ALA A 190 3.92 -14.38 17.38
CA ALA A 190 5.17 -13.63 17.17
C ALA A 190 4.94 -12.24 16.52
N GLN A 191 3.92 -12.09 15.67
CA GLN A 191 3.53 -10.81 15.11
C GLN A 191 2.82 -9.93 16.13
N LYS A 192 1.98 -10.50 17.01
CA LYS A 192 1.32 -9.77 18.11
C LYS A 192 2.35 -9.22 19.10
N GLU A 193 3.31 -10.06 19.51
CA GLU A 193 4.41 -9.61 20.37
C GLU A 193 5.20 -8.46 19.75
N ARG A 194 5.55 -8.59 18.46
CA ARG A 194 6.24 -7.55 17.72
C ARG A 194 5.41 -6.27 17.60
N ALA A 195 4.09 -6.38 17.41
CA ALA A 195 3.17 -5.26 17.38
C ALA A 195 3.15 -4.50 18.71
N ASN A 196 3.15 -5.21 19.83
CA ASN A 196 3.20 -4.59 21.16
C ASN A 196 4.46 -3.75 21.35
N VAL A 197 5.61 -4.27 20.93
CA VAL A 197 6.89 -3.53 20.98
C VAL A 197 6.85 -2.34 20.03
N LEU A 198 6.33 -2.51 18.81
CA LEU A 198 6.20 -1.45 17.81
C LEU A 198 5.32 -0.31 18.32
N PHE A 199 4.14 -0.64 18.79
CA PHE A 199 3.14 0.34 19.24
C PHE A 199 3.55 1.06 20.54
N GLY A 200 4.29 0.38 21.40
CA GLY A 200 4.90 1.02 22.58
C GLY A 200 5.97 2.05 22.20
N LYS A 201 6.79 1.77 21.19
CA LYS A 201 7.87 2.65 20.75
C LYS A 201 7.41 3.74 19.76
N TYR A 202 6.43 3.44 18.91
CA TYR A 202 5.97 4.32 17.82
C TYR A 202 4.46 4.58 17.93
N PRO A 203 4.00 5.45 18.84
CA PRO A 203 2.58 5.71 19.08
C PRO A 203 1.85 6.25 17.84
N LYS A 204 2.53 7.00 16.97
CA LYS A 204 1.97 7.47 15.69
C LYS A 204 1.55 6.31 14.77
N ILE A 205 2.37 5.24 14.71
CA ILE A 205 2.03 4.04 13.92
C ILE A 205 0.84 3.32 14.53
N LYS A 206 0.76 3.24 15.87
CA LYS A 206 -0.38 2.66 16.58
C LYS A 206 -1.67 3.41 16.26
N GLU A 207 -1.66 4.73 16.35
CA GLU A 207 -2.81 5.61 16.05
C GLU A 207 -3.27 5.42 14.60
N ALA A 208 -2.35 5.51 13.63
CA ALA A 208 -2.66 5.32 12.22
C ALA A 208 -3.25 3.92 11.93
N TYR A 209 -2.69 2.88 12.53
CA TYR A 209 -3.20 1.52 12.41
C TYR A 209 -4.60 1.36 13.02
N SER A 210 -4.88 1.99 14.14
CA SER A 210 -6.22 2.01 14.76
C SER A 210 -7.26 2.65 13.84
N LEU A 211 -6.91 3.78 13.18
CA LEU A 211 -7.76 4.46 12.21
C LEU A 211 -8.02 3.58 10.97
N LEU A 212 -7.01 2.86 10.47
CA LEU A 212 -7.17 1.90 9.38
C LEU A 212 -8.10 0.75 9.78
N CYS A 213 -7.95 0.19 10.99
CA CYS A 213 -8.82 -0.87 11.49
C CYS A 213 -10.28 -0.40 11.61
N SER A 214 -10.49 0.84 12.06
CA SER A 214 -11.81 1.45 12.14
C SER A 214 -12.47 1.61 10.75
N LEU A 215 -11.73 2.06 9.73
CA LEU A 215 -12.23 2.13 8.35
C LEU A 215 -12.57 0.73 7.81
N ARG A 216 -11.69 -0.26 8.04
CA ARG A 216 -11.94 -1.65 7.62
C ARG A 216 -13.19 -2.23 8.27
N SER A 217 -13.44 -1.92 9.54
CA SER A 217 -14.65 -2.35 10.24
C SER A 217 -15.91 -1.82 9.56
N ILE A 218 -15.93 -0.54 9.18
CA ILE A 218 -17.05 0.07 8.45
C ILE A 218 -17.27 -0.64 7.11
N LEU A 219 -16.21 -0.79 6.30
CA LEU A 219 -16.33 -1.38 4.96
C LEU A 219 -16.70 -2.88 4.97
N ARG A 220 -16.36 -3.62 6.03
CA ARG A 220 -16.69 -5.04 6.19
C ARG A 220 -18.06 -5.30 6.83
N ASP A 221 -18.66 -4.32 7.45
CA ASP A 221 -19.94 -4.48 8.11
C ASP A 221 -21.05 -4.70 7.07
N THR A 222 -21.55 -5.93 6.99
CA THR A 222 -22.59 -6.34 6.04
C THR A 222 -23.98 -5.83 6.41
N THR A 223 -24.17 -5.31 7.62
CA THR A 223 -25.45 -4.77 8.08
C THR A 223 -25.71 -3.33 7.63
N LEU A 224 -24.64 -2.63 7.20
CA LEU A 224 -24.74 -1.23 6.78
C LEU A 224 -25.31 -1.11 5.36
N ASN A 225 -26.26 -0.22 5.19
CA ASN A 225 -26.68 0.32 3.89
C ASN A 225 -25.93 1.63 3.59
N LYS A 226 -26.17 2.24 2.41
CA LYS A 226 -25.49 3.47 1.97
C LYS A 226 -25.61 4.62 2.99
N GLU A 227 -26.79 4.83 3.56
CA GLU A 227 -27.05 5.94 4.49
C GLU A 227 -26.37 5.72 5.85
N THR A 228 -26.51 4.53 6.41
CA THR A 228 -25.86 4.21 7.69
C THR A 228 -24.34 4.15 7.56
N ALA A 229 -23.84 3.68 6.43
CA ALA A 229 -22.41 3.69 6.12
C ALA A 229 -21.87 5.13 5.99
N LYS A 230 -22.64 6.06 5.39
CA LYS A 230 -22.29 7.47 5.31
C LYS A 230 -22.09 8.05 6.70
N SER A 231 -23.03 7.83 7.61
CA SER A 231 -22.94 8.30 9.00
C SER A 231 -21.69 7.76 9.70
N LYS A 232 -21.40 6.47 9.55
CA LYS A 232 -20.20 5.84 10.11
C LYS A 232 -18.90 6.35 9.50
N LEU A 233 -18.91 6.65 8.20
CA LEU A 233 -17.76 7.21 7.51
C LEU A 233 -17.49 8.64 7.98
N HIS A 234 -18.54 9.44 8.25
CA HIS A 234 -18.40 10.78 8.82
C HIS A 234 -17.85 10.74 10.24
N GLU A 235 -18.32 9.82 11.10
CA GLU A 235 -17.71 9.58 12.42
C GLU A 235 -16.21 9.25 12.30
N TRP A 236 -15.83 8.51 11.27
CA TRP A 236 -14.42 8.18 11.00
C TRP A 236 -13.63 9.41 10.53
N TYR A 237 -14.23 10.27 9.68
CA TYR A 237 -13.62 11.54 9.27
C TYR A 237 -13.33 12.44 10.46
N ASP A 238 -14.24 12.53 11.42
CA ASP A 238 -14.06 13.32 12.63
C ASP A 238 -12.93 12.77 13.50
N LYS A 239 -12.82 11.45 13.66
CA LYS A 239 -11.68 10.80 14.33
C LYS A 239 -10.36 11.14 13.67
N VAL A 240 -10.30 11.09 12.33
CA VAL A 240 -9.10 11.48 11.58
C VAL A 240 -8.81 12.97 11.71
N ALA A 241 -9.84 13.83 11.74
CA ALA A 241 -9.68 15.27 11.90
C ALA A 241 -9.03 15.63 13.25
N ALA A 242 -9.42 14.92 14.32
CA ALA A 242 -8.84 15.06 15.66
C ALA A 242 -7.39 14.56 15.77
N SER A 243 -6.95 13.69 14.87
CA SER A 243 -5.57 13.16 14.82
C SER A 243 -4.57 14.24 14.44
N THR A 244 -3.30 14.05 14.82
CA THR A 244 -2.16 14.90 14.37
C THR A 244 -1.48 14.38 13.12
N LEU A 245 -1.91 13.24 12.58
CA LEU A 245 -1.25 12.53 11.48
C LEU A 245 -1.65 13.15 10.13
N ARG A 246 -0.72 13.91 9.53
CA ARG A 246 -0.94 14.61 8.25
C ARG A 246 -1.21 13.63 7.11
N GLU A 247 -0.49 12.52 7.09
CA GLU A 247 -0.57 11.47 6.06
C GLU A 247 -1.96 10.84 6.03
N VAL A 248 -2.52 10.54 7.20
CA VAL A 248 -3.88 9.96 7.31
C VAL A 248 -4.95 11.00 6.98
N LYS A 249 -4.73 12.28 7.31
CA LYS A 249 -5.64 13.37 6.89
C LYS A 249 -5.68 13.51 5.36
N ALA A 250 -4.54 13.45 4.70
CA ALA A 250 -4.49 13.49 3.24
C ALA A 250 -5.23 12.28 2.61
N ALA A 251 -5.03 11.08 3.18
CA ALA A 251 -5.77 9.88 2.78
C ALA A 251 -7.29 10.04 2.94
N ARG A 252 -7.74 10.57 4.09
CA ARG A 252 -9.16 10.92 4.34
C ARG A 252 -9.69 11.88 3.29
N ASP A 253 -8.96 12.94 2.97
CA ASP A 253 -9.39 13.98 2.03
C ASP A 253 -9.56 13.39 0.62
N THR A 254 -8.66 12.48 0.21
CA THR A 254 -8.79 11.72 -1.04
C THR A 254 -10.08 10.87 -1.07
N ILE A 255 -10.40 10.18 0.03
CA ILE A 255 -11.61 9.37 0.14
C ILE A 255 -12.85 10.27 0.11
N LYS A 256 -12.83 11.40 0.83
CA LYS A 256 -13.92 12.35 0.93
C LYS A 256 -14.28 13.00 -0.40
N LEU A 257 -13.28 13.26 -1.27
CA LEU A 257 -13.50 13.81 -2.61
C LEU A 257 -14.38 12.91 -3.50
N LYS A 258 -14.36 11.60 -3.24
CA LYS A 258 -15.10 10.58 -3.99
C LYS A 258 -16.10 9.82 -3.09
N GLU A 259 -16.56 10.45 -2.00
CA GLU A 259 -17.37 9.80 -0.96
C GLU A 259 -18.59 9.07 -1.53
N ASP A 260 -19.36 9.72 -2.40
CA ASP A 260 -20.57 9.10 -2.96
C ASP A 260 -20.25 7.82 -3.75
N GLN A 261 -19.15 7.82 -4.50
CA GLN A 261 -18.67 6.67 -5.27
C GLN A 261 -18.14 5.53 -4.36
N VAL A 262 -17.52 5.89 -3.24
CA VAL A 262 -17.10 4.93 -2.20
C VAL A 262 -18.35 4.34 -1.51
N LEU A 263 -19.34 5.16 -1.22
CA LEU A 263 -20.58 4.73 -0.58
C LEU A 263 -21.46 3.87 -1.50
N ASN A 264 -21.32 3.97 -2.82
CA ASN A 264 -22.02 3.09 -3.76
C ASN A 264 -21.67 1.62 -3.57
N TYR A 265 -20.48 1.30 -3.01
CA TYR A 265 -20.15 -0.06 -2.58
C TYR A 265 -21.20 -0.69 -1.67
N PHE A 266 -21.88 0.09 -0.81
CA PHE A 266 -22.88 -0.43 0.14
C PHE A 266 -24.23 -0.76 -0.49
N VAL A 267 -24.43 -0.45 -1.77
CA VAL A 267 -25.68 -0.78 -2.49
C VAL A 267 -25.69 -2.26 -2.90
N GLU A 268 -24.63 -2.75 -3.53
CA GLU A 268 -24.52 -4.13 -4.06
C GLU A 268 -23.26 -4.86 -3.63
N ARG A 269 -22.42 -4.22 -2.81
CA ARG A 269 -21.12 -4.75 -2.37
C ARG A 269 -20.19 -5.11 -3.54
N SER A 270 -20.35 -4.40 -4.64
CA SER A 270 -19.56 -4.59 -5.85
C SER A 270 -18.10 -4.21 -5.64
N THR A 271 -17.19 -5.09 -6.09
CA THR A 271 -15.74 -4.88 -6.03
C THR A 271 -15.12 -4.95 -7.42
N ASN A 272 -13.88 -4.50 -7.56
CA ASN A 272 -13.10 -4.61 -8.80
C ASN A 272 -12.42 -5.98 -8.96
N ALA A 273 -12.72 -6.95 -8.09
CA ALA A 273 -12.10 -8.28 -8.10
C ALA A 273 -12.21 -9.01 -9.45
N SER A 274 -13.27 -8.73 -10.24
CA SER A 274 -13.43 -9.28 -11.59
C SER A 274 -12.34 -8.77 -12.53
N ALA A 275 -12.06 -7.46 -12.51
CA ALA A 275 -10.98 -6.87 -13.32
C ALA A 275 -9.59 -7.32 -12.84
N GLU A 276 -9.36 -7.40 -11.53
CA GLU A 276 -8.10 -7.93 -10.99
C GLU A 276 -7.87 -9.39 -11.40
N SER A 277 -8.91 -10.22 -11.34
CA SER A 277 -8.88 -11.60 -11.81
C SER A 277 -8.58 -11.67 -13.32
N PHE A 278 -9.21 -10.82 -14.13
CA PHE A 278 -8.95 -10.73 -15.56
C PHE A 278 -7.50 -10.29 -15.83
N ASN A 279 -7.02 -9.25 -15.17
CA ASN A 279 -5.64 -8.79 -15.28
C ASN A 279 -4.63 -9.89 -14.91
N SER A 280 -4.95 -10.70 -13.91
CA SER A 280 -4.14 -11.86 -13.52
C SER A 280 -4.11 -12.92 -14.63
N LYS A 281 -5.23 -13.19 -15.31
CA LYS A 281 -5.30 -14.10 -16.47
C LYS A 281 -4.48 -13.58 -17.65
N VAL A 282 -4.54 -12.29 -17.95
CA VAL A 282 -3.71 -11.63 -18.98
C VAL A 282 -2.22 -11.80 -18.66
N LYS A 283 -1.80 -11.56 -17.42
CA LYS A 283 -0.41 -11.75 -16.96
C LYS A 283 0.03 -13.21 -17.04
N ASN A 284 -0.83 -14.15 -16.64
CA ASN A 284 -0.55 -15.59 -16.72
C ASN A 284 -0.45 -16.06 -18.18
N PHE A 285 -1.33 -15.60 -19.06
CA PHE A 285 -1.27 -15.91 -20.48
C PHE A 285 0.03 -15.40 -21.12
N ARG A 286 0.45 -14.17 -20.77
CA ARG A 286 1.75 -13.63 -21.17
C ARG A 286 2.92 -14.50 -20.68
N ALA A 287 2.88 -14.96 -19.43
CA ALA A 287 3.93 -15.80 -18.84
C ALA A 287 4.03 -17.15 -19.55
N GLN A 288 2.90 -17.78 -19.93
CA GLN A 288 2.87 -19.02 -20.72
C GLN A 288 3.52 -18.87 -22.09
N LEU A 289 3.48 -17.69 -22.68
CA LEU A 289 4.11 -17.38 -23.97
C LEU A 289 5.58 -16.96 -23.84
N HIS A 290 6.17 -17.05 -22.63
CA HIS A 290 7.54 -16.61 -22.35
C HIS A 290 7.84 -15.15 -22.75
N GLY A 291 6.83 -14.30 -22.74
CA GLY A 291 6.88 -12.90 -23.15
C GLY A 291 6.02 -12.61 -24.38
N VAL A 292 6.04 -11.39 -24.83
CA VAL A 292 5.25 -10.93 -26.00
C VAL A 292 6.19 -10.23 -26.97
N LEU A 293 6.44 -10.86 -28.11
CA LEU A 293 7.21 -10.25 -29.22
C LEU A 293 6.31 -9.36 -30.06
N ASP A 294 5.10 -9.83 -30.38
CA ASP A 294 4.08 -9.09 -31.11
C ASP A 294 2.87 -8.80 -30.22
N VAL A 295 2.80 -7.57 -29.72
CA VAL A 295 1.71 -7.14 -28.83
C VAL A 295 0.36 -7.12 -29.55
N LYS A 296 0.33 -6.80 -30.87
CA LYS A 296 -0.94 -6.77 -31.62
C LYS A 296 -1.53 -8.18 -31.72
N PHE A 297 -0.69 -9.17 -32.04
CA PHE A 297 -1.11 -10.56 -32.10
C PHE A 297 -1.52 -11.10 -30.71
N PHE A 298 -0.80 -10.71 -29.67
CA PHE A 298 -1.16 -11.04 -28.29
C PHE A 298 -2.55 -10.52 -27.92
N MET A 299 -2.84 -9.23 -28.22
CA MET A 299 -4.14 -8.61 -27.95
C MET A 299 -5.25 -9.26 -28.79
N TYR A 300 -4.98 -9.57 -30.05
CA TYR A 300 -5.92 -10.34 -30.89
C TYR A 300 -6.28 -11.69 -30.24
N ARG A 301 -5.29 -12.44 -29.75
CA ARG A 301 -5.53 -13.71 -29.04
C ARG A 301 -6.36 -13.51 -27.77
N LEU A 302 -6.11 -12.44 -26.99
CA LEU A 302 -6.95 -12.11 -25.84
C LEU A 302 -8.41 -11.88 -26.25
N CYS A 303 -8.64 -11.15 -27.35
CA CYS A 303 -10.00 -10.97 -27.88
C CYS A 303 -10.64 -12.30 -28.31
N CYS A 304 -9.89 -13.21 -28.94
CA CYS A 304 -10.42 -14.52 -29.31
C CYS A 304 -10.80 -15.41 -28.10
N ILE A 305 -10.07 -15.26 -26.99
CA ILE A 305 -10.27 -16.10 -25.78
C ILE A 305 -11.38 -15.51 -24.89
N PHE A 306 -11.40 -14.21 -24.72
CA PHE A 306 -12.20 -13.52 -23.70
C PHE A 306 -13.25 -12.55 -24.24
N GLY A 307 -13.20 -12.21 -25.54
CA GLY A 307 -14.17 -11.35 -26.24
C GLY A 307 -15.48 -12.02 -26.64
#